data_4721686a0cb56f83d2da6b1776d5776d
#
_entry.id   4721686a0cb56f83d2da6b1776d5776d
#
_cell.length_a   1.000
_cell.length_b   1.000
_cell.length_c   1.000
_cell.angle_alpha   90.00
_cell.angle_beta   90.00
_cell.angle_gamma   90.00
#
_symmetry.space_group_name_H-M   'P 1'
#
loop_
_entity.id
_entity.type
_entity.pdbx_description
1 polymer ?
#
loop_
_entity_poly.entity_id
_entity_poly.type
_entity_poly.pdbx_seq_one_letter_code
_entity_poly.pdbx_strand_id
1 'polypeptide(L)'
;MNNRNSRFTPSLRLTYEVNDDWFLEANYRRYSSRVNYNQLVPSSVYKDSLSYEMGNSEVQPSFTHSASVDVTWKDWNLSASYTHTTDEITSAWVNLDNQTNVATYMPFNFSTMKEWSLYLSYNKSIKKLFLYASANVSFPHSRYPFLGEERTANKVSWGGNLNLNYTLNKQWTFYTTFSYDSRSEYGITFIHSRNRWDVGVRARFLKNRLTANLVATDILHGANYNRLMDYFMNMADGTNGKSDFRGIKLTLAYTIFNKRINVRAKQGNSEELMRTQ
;
A
#
# COMPACT_ATOMS: atom_id res chain seq x y z
N MET A 1 4.83 12.28 -35.32
CA MET A 1 4.06 13.16 -34.40
C MET A 1 5.01 13.67 -33.31
N ASN A 2 5.28 14.96 -33.28
CA ASN A 2 6.23 15.56 -32.33
C ASN A 2 5.45 16.02 -31.11
N ASN A 3 5.21 15.12 -30.15
CA ASN A 3 4.43 15.41 -28.95
C ASN A 3 5.36 15.92 -27.83
N ARG A 4 5.88 17.14 -28.01
CA ARG A 4 6.60 17.88 -26.95
C ARG A 4 5.59 18.46 -25.96
N ASN A 5 5.06 17.64 -25.06
CA ASN A 5 4.30 18.10 -23.91
C ASN A 5 5.26 18.49 -22.78
N SER A 6 5.74 19.72 -22.80
CA SER A 6 6.38 20.32 -21.64
C SER A 6 5.30 20.61 -20.59
N ARG A 7 5.36 19.95 -19.42
CA ARG A 7 4.37 20.12 -18.36
C ARG A 7 5.07 20.47 -17.05
N PHE A 8 4.56 21.51 -16.40
CA PHE A 8 5.09 21.96 -15.12
C PHE A 8 4.61 21.03 -14.00
N THR A 9 5.57 20.46 -13.25
CA THR A 9 5.34 19.53 -12.13
C THR A 9 5.99 20.08 -10.86
N PRO A 10 5.39 21.10 -10.21
CA PRO A 10 5.95 21.71 -9.03
C PRO A 10 5.90 20.78 -7.82
N SER A 11 6.87 20.95 -6.93
CA SER A 11 6.86 20.37 -5.60
C SER A 11 7.29 21.43 -4.59
N LEU A 12 6.65 21.44 -3.42
CA LEU A 12 6.96 22.30 -2.30
C LEU A 12 6.95 21.46 -1.03
N ARG A 13 7.96 21.64 -0.21
CA ARG A 13 8.03 21.06 1.13
C ARG A 13 8.39 22.16 2.11
N LEU A 14 7.60 22.28 3.16
CA LEU A 14 7.81 23.17 4.27
C LEU A 14 7.91 22.36 5.54
N THR A 15 8.97 22.58 6.31
CA THR A 15 9.17 21.93 7.61
C THR A 15 9.34 23.00 8.65
N TYR A 16 8.71 22.80 9.81
CA TYR A 16 8.78 23.71 10.93
C TYR A 16 8.92 22.95 12.25
N GLU A 17 10.05 23.11 12.89
CA GLU A 17 10.31 22.59 14.23
C GLU A 17 9.95 23.67 15.24
N VAL A 18 8.84 23.48 15.96
CA VAL A 18 8.39 24.43 16.99
C VAL A 18 9.27 24.29 18.22
N ASN A 19 9.56 23.06 18.62
CA ASN A 19 10.45 22.65 19.69
C ASN A 19 10.73 21.16 19.60
N ASP A 20 11.45 20.57 20.56
CA ASP A 20 11.80 19.15 20.60
C ASP A 20 10.58 18.19 20.56
N ASP A 21 9.42 18.68 20.98
CA ASP A 21 8.18 17.89 21.07
C ASP A 21 7.27 18.02 19.82
N TRP A 22 7.41 19.13 19.06
CA TRP A 22 6.52 19.48 17.97
C TRP A 22 7.25 19.65 16.64
N PHE A 23 6.88 18.86 15.66
CA PHE A 23 7.36 18.95 14.29
C PHE A 23 6.16 19.01 13.34
N LEU A 24 6.18 19.97 12.42
CA LEU A 24 5.18 20.14 11.37
C LEU A 24 5.84 20.04 10.02
N GLU A 25 5.19 19.34 9.11
CA GLU A 25 5.59 19.24 7.71
C GLU A 25 4.38 19.45 6.81
N ALA A 26 4.53 20.30 5.80
CA ALA A 26 3.53 20.45 4.74
C ALA A 26 4.18 20.17 3.40
N ASN A 27 3.55 19.30 2.62
CA ASN A 27 4.02 18.92 1.31
C ASN A 27 2.96 19.18 0.24
N TYR A 28 3.39 19.66 -0.90
CA TYR A 28 2.60 19.71 -2.10
C TYR A 28 3.42 19.21 -3.27
N ARG A 29 2.83 18.40 -4.12
CA ARG A 29 3.46 17.98 -5.37
C ARG A 29 2.42 17.78 -6.46
N ARG A 30 2.81 18.09 -7.68
CA ARG A 30 2.11 17.69 -8.89
C ARG A 30 2.98 16.74 -9.69
N TYR A 31 2.43 15.61 -10.11
CA TYR A 31 3.13 14.65 -10.95
C TYR A 31 2.20 14.08 -12.03
N SER A 32 2.79 13.43 -13.02
CA SER A 32 2.03 12.76 -14.08
C SER A 32 2.41 11.29 -14.13
N SER A 33 1.42 10.43 -14.35
CA SER A 33 1.61 9.02 -14.68
C SER A 33 1.31 8.77 -16.13
N ARG A 34 2.03 7.83 -16.73
CA ARG A 34 1.83 7.39 -18.11
C ARG A 34 1.87 5.88 -18.14
N VAL A 35 1.10 5.30 -19.03
CA VAL A 35 1.24 3.88 -19.35
C VAL A 35 2.57 3.64 -20.08
N ASN A 36 3.10 2.45 -19.98
CA ASN A 36 4.28 2.09 -20.75
C ASN A 36 3.93 1.90 -22.24
N TYR A 37 4.96 1.86 -23.09
CA TYR A 37 4.79 1.78 -24.53
C TYR A 37 3.93 0.58 -24.97
N ASN A 38 4.14 -0.59 -24.37
CA ASN A 38 3.40 -1.81 -24.72
C ASN A 38 1.89 -1.69 -24.44
N GLN A 39 1.50 -0.89 -23.45
CA GLN A 39 0.10 -0.62 -23.15
C GLN A 39 -0.56 0.38 -24.11
N LEU A 40 0.22 1.08 -24.93
CA LEU A 40 -0.28 1.98 -25.97
C LEU A 40 -0.41 1.29 -27.33
N VAL A 41 0.32 0.20 -27.57
CA VAL A 41 0.29 -0.49 -28.87
C VAL A 41 -0.99 -1.33 -28.95
N PRO A 42 -1.88 -1.09 -29.93
CA PRO A 42 -3.13 -1.81 -30.06
C PRO A 42 -2.94 -3.20 -30.67
N SER A 43 -2.03 -3.99 -30.12
CA SER A 43 -1.81 -5.38 -30.47
C SER A 43 -2.44 -6.31 -29.46
N SER A 44 -3.24 -7.25 -29.93
CA SER A 44 -3.90 -8.22 -29.06
C SER A 44 -2.95 -9.35 -28.69
N VAL A 45 -2.86 -9.64 -27.40
CA VAL A 45 -2.16 -10.79 -26.86
C VAL A 45 -3.20 -11.79 -26.35
N TYR A 46 -3.21 -12.97 -26.94
CA TYR A 46 -4.11 -14.04 -26.58
C TYR A 46 -3.79 -14.58 -25.18
N LYS A 47 -4.79 -14.68 -24.32
CA LYS A 47 -4.69 -15.27 -22.98
C LYS A 47 -5.33 -16.66 -22.96
N ASP A 48 -6.57 -16.74 -23.43
CA ASP A 48 -7.34 -17.96 -23.58
C ASP A 48 -8.43 -17.78 -24.67
N SER A 49 -9.30 -18.78 -24.86
CA SER A 49 -10.32 -18.78 -25.90
C SER A 49 -11.35 -17.64 -25.83
N LEU A 50 -11.48 -17.01 -24.67
CA LEU A 50 -12.47 -15.95 -24.39
C LEU A 50 -11.85 -14.66 -23.86
N SER A 51 -10.50 -14.57 -23.82
CA SER A 51 -9.85 -13.39 -23.26
C SER A 51 -8.56 -12.98 -23.99
N TYR A 52 -8.40 -11.67 -24.15
CA TYR A 52 -7.25 -11.01 -24.75
C TYR A 52 -6.74 -9.90 -23.83
N GLU A 53 -5.47 -9.55 -23.97
CA GLU A 53 -4.88 -8.32 -23.45
C GLU A 53 -4.52 -7.44 -24.65
N MET A 54 -4.89 -6.16 -24.61
CA MET A 54 -4.66 -5.23 -25.71
C MET A 54 -4.23 -3.86 -25.17
N GLY A 55 -3.31 -3.20 -25.85
CA GLY A 55 -2.98 -1.81 -25.57
C GLY A 55 -4.04 -0.86 -26.14
N ASN A 56 -4.05 0.38 -25.62
CA ASN A 56 -4.95 1.43 -26.04
C ASN A 56 -4.16 2.69 -26.35
N SER A 57 -4.08 3.06 -27.65
CA SER A 57 -3.36 4.25 -28.11
C SER A 57 -4.01 5.58 -27.74
N GLU A 58 -5.25 5.56 -27.28
CA GLU A 58 -6.00 6.76 -26.89
C GLU A 58 -5.77 7.20 -25.46
N VAL A 59 -5.10 6.36 -24.65
CA VAL A 59 -4.84 6.68 -23.26
C VAL A 59 -3.95 7.90 -23.11
N GLN A 60 -4.46 8.88 -22.38
CA GLN A 60 -3.80 10.12 -22.06
C GLN A 60 -3.03 10.01 -20.73
N PRO A 61 -1.95 10.76 -20.53
CA PRO A 61 -1.27 10.82 -19.25
C PRO A 61 -2.18 11.40 -18.16
N SER A 62 -2.19 10.78 -16.98
CA SER A 62 -2.89 11.30 -15.81
C SER A 62 -2.05 12.34 -15.07
N PHE A 63 -2.73 13.22 -14.32
CA PHE A 63 -2.10 14.26 -13.51
C PHE A 63 -2.66 14.20 -12.10
N THR A 64 -1.76 14.09 -11.13
CA THR A 64 -2.11 14.08 -9.72
C THR A 64 -1.56 15.30 -9.00
N HIS A 65 -2.44 15.99 -8.30
CA HIS A 65 -2.10 16.96 -7.26
C HIS A 65 -2.20 16.25 -5.91
N SER A 66 -1.14 16.33 -5.12
CA SER A 66 -1.10 15.72 -3.79
C SER A 66 -0.65 16.77 -2.79
N ALA A 67 -1.43 16.98 -1.75
CA ALA A 67 -1.10 17.85 -0.63
C ALA A 67 -1.19 17.06 0.67
N SER A 68 -0.25 17.25 1.59
CA SER A 68 -0.33 16.67 2.93
C SER A 68 0.17 17.65 3.99
N VAL A 69 -0.36 17.48 5.20
CA VAL A 69 0.12 18.10 6.42
C VAL A 69 0.33 17.01 7.45
N ASP A 70 1.54 16.95 7.98
CA ASP A 70 1.97 15.97 8.96
C ASP A 70 2.36 16.70 10.23
N VAL A 71 1.81 16.28 11.37
CA VAL A 71 2.07 16.83 12.69
C VAL A 71 2.56 15.74 13.60
N THR A 72 3.78 15.86 14.06
CA THR A 72 4.33 14.99 15.12
C THR A 72 4.32 15.75 16.44
N TRP A 73 3.72 15.15 17.45
CA TRP A 73 3.70 15.66 18.82
C TRP A 73 4.06 14.55 19.79
N LYS A 74 5.26 14.62 20.33
CA LYS A 74 5.79 13.59 21.23
C LYS A 74 5.70 12.19 20.60
N ASP A 75 4.83 11.37 21.17
CA ASP A 75 4.60 9.99 20.76
C ASP A 75 3.47 9.86 19.71
N TRP A 76 2.86 10.97 19.30
CA TRP A 76 1.74 11.03 18.34
C TRP A 76 2.20 11.51 16.97
N ASN A 77 1.62 10.94 15.95
CA ASN A 77 1.73 11.44 14.58
C ASN A 77 0.32 11.51 13.96
N LEU A 78 -0.02 12.69 13.46
CA LEU A 78 -1.27 12.95 12.71
C LEU A 78 -0.88 13.38 11.30
N SER A 79 -1.46 12.75 10.30
CA SER A 79 -1.31 13.11 8.89
C SER A 79 -2.69 13.35 8.28
N ALA A 80 -2.83 14.46 7.56
CA ALA A 80 -3.99 14.75 6.73
C ALA A 80 -3.50 14.92 5.29
N SER A 81 -4.11 14.24 4.33
CA SER A 81 -3.73 14.34 2.93
C SER A 81 -4.94 14.49 2.02
N TYR A 82 -4.71 15.14 0.90
CA TYR A 82 -5.65 15.27 -0.19
C TYR A 82 -4.97 14.97 -1.51
N THR A 83 -5.59 14.11 -2.30
CA THR A 83 -5.18 13.82 -3.68
C THR A 83 -6.29 14.16 -4.65
N HIS A 84 -5.91 14.69 -5.80
CA HIS A 84 -6.80 14.95 -6.93
C HIS A 84 -6.11 14.53 -8.22
N THR A 85 -6.63 13.49 -8.84
CA THR A 85 -6.13 12.96 -10.11
C THR A 85 -7.15 13.23 -11.21
N THR A 86 -6.67 13.77 -12.32
CA THR A 86 -7.42 13.93 -13.57
C THR A 86 -6.94 12.91 -14.58
N ASP A 87 -7.83 12.40 -15.42
CA ASP A 87 -7.55 11.37 -16.42
C ASP A 87 -6.87 10.15 -15.82
N GLU A 88 -7.38 9.68 -14.66
CA GLU A 88 -6.83 8.51 -13.97
C GLU A 88 -6.74 7.31 -14.91
N ILE A 89 -5.59 6.65 -14.91
CA ILE A 89 -5.35 5.50 -15.76
C ILE A 89 -5.67 4.23 -14.99
N THR A 90 -6.62 3.46 -15.47
CA THR A 90 -6.93 2.13 -14.95
C THR A 90 -6.91 1.12 -16.09
N SER A 91 -6.58 -0.14 -15.76
CA SER A 91 -6.77 -1.25 -16.69
C SER A 91 -7.93 -2.10 -16.21
N ALA A 92 -8.84 -2.43 -17.11
CA ALA A 92 -10.04 -3.17 -16.80
C ALA A 92 -10.40 -4.17 -17.90
N TRP A 93 -11.19 -5.17 -17.54
CA TRP A 93 -11.83 -6.04 -18.49
C TRP A 93 -13.07 -5.37 -19.10
N VAL A 94 -13.17 -5.41 -20.39
CA VAL A 94 -14.33 -4.90 -21.15
C VAL A 94 -14.71 -5.89 -22.23
N ASN A 95 -15.96 -5.93 -22.59
CA ASN A 95 -16.42 -6.60 -23.80
C ASN A 95 -16.56 -5.54 -24.89
N LEU A 96 -15.71 -5.62 -25.92
CA LEU A 96 -15.71 -4.66 -27.05
C LEU A 96 -16.80 -5.00 -28.09
N ASP A 97 -17.26 -6.24 -28.12
CA ASP A 97 -18.32 -6.69 -29.03
C ASP A 97 -19.40 -7.42 -28.23
N ASN A 98 -20.51 -6.74 -27.98
CA ASN A 98 -21.63 -7.27 -27.21
C ASN A 98 -22.29 -8.52 -27.82
N GLN A 99 -21.89 -8.92 -29.01
CA GLN A 99 -22.38 -10.15 -29.67
C GLN A 99 -21.53 -11.37 -29.33
N THR A 100 -20.35 -11.16 -28.77
CA THR A 100 -19.43 -12.21 -28.34
C THR A 100 -19.24 -12.21 -26.84
N ASN A 101 -18.84 -13.35 -26.28
CA ASN A 101 -18.47 -13.44 -24.86
C ASN A 101 -16.96 -13.22 -24.64
N VAL A 102 -16.32 -12.46 -25.53
CA VAL A 102 -14.88 -12.24 -25.47
C VAL A 102 -14.57 -11.01 -24.61
N ALA A 103 -13.78 -11.21 -23.59
CA ALA A 103 -13.29 -10.14 -22.72
C ALA A 103 -11.92 -9.63 -23.17
N THR A 104 -11.73 -8.32 -23.14
CA THR A 104 -10.47 -7.67 -23.45
C THR A 104 -9.99 -6.88 -22.24
N TYR A 105 -8.77 -7.16 -21.77
CA TYR A 105 -8.13 -6.39 -20.72
C TYR A 105 -7.30 -5.29 -21.35
N MET A 106 -7.62 -4.03 -21.04
CA MET A 106 -6.92 -2.89 -21.63
C MET A 106 -6.94 -1.65 -20.73
N PRO A 107 -6.00 -0.71 -20.92
CA PRO A 107 -5.97 0.54 -20.14
C PRO A 107 -6.97 1.56 -20.68
N PHE A 108 -7.54 2.35 -19.77
CA PHE A 108 -8.46 3.44 -20.02
C PHE A 108 -8.13 4.64 -19.14
N ASN A 109 -8.57 5.83 -19.57
CA ASN A 109 -8.73 6.96 -18.65
C ASN A 109 -10.16 6.99 -18.13
N PHE A 110 -10.33 7.27 -16.85
CA PHE A 110 -11.61 7.72 -16.31
C PHE A 110 -11.46 9.09 -15.62
N SER A 111 -12.55 9.82 -15.49
CA SER A 111 -12.52 11.27 -15.41
C SER A 111 -11.72 11.86 -14.27
N THR A 112 -12.11 11.61 -13.04
CA THR A 112 -11.52 12.29 -11.89
C THR A 112 -11.60 11.42 -10.66
N MET A 113 -10.50 11.37 -9.92
CA MET A 113 -10.44 10.73 -8.64
C MET A 113 -9.97 11.73 -7.58
N LYS A 114 -10.69 11.80 -6.47
CA LYS A 114 -10.36 12.64 -5.33
C LYS A 114 -10.37 11.79 -4.08
N GLU A 115 -9.48 12.09 -3.15
CA GLU A 115 -9.44 11.40 -1.88
C GLU A 115 -8.92 12.31 -0.78
N TRP A 116 -9.64 12.38 0.32
CA TRP A 116 -9.15 12.89 1.59
C TRP A 116 -8.79 11.71 2.48
N SER A 117 -7.65 11.75 3.12
CA SER A 117 -7.23 10.73 4.06
C SER A 117 -6.73 11.36 5.36
N LEU A 118 -7.11 10.76 6.48
CA LEU A 118 -6.59 11.08 7.80
C LEU A 118 -5.92 9.83 8.36
N TYR A 119 -4.76 10.01 8.95
CA TYR A 119 -4.00 8.97 9.62
C TYR A 119 -3.53 9.46 10.97
N LEU A 120 -3.76 8.68 12.01
CA LEU A 120 -3.30 8.93 13.37
C LEU A 120 -2.51 7.73 13.85
N SER A 121 -1.33 7.96 14.44
CA SER A 121 -0.59 6.90 15.11
C SER A 121 -0.04 7.37 16.46
N TYR A 122 0.11 6.41 17.35
CA TYR A 122 0.68 6.57 18.67
C TYR A 122 1.68 5.44 18.93
N ASN A 123 2.88 5.78 19.41
CA ASN A 123 3.83 4.79 19.81
C ASN A 123 4.45 5.16 21.16
N LYS A 124 4.49 4.23 22.09
CA LYS A 124 5.00 4.46 23.45
C LYS A 124 5.64 3.22 24.04
N SER A 125 6.77 3.45 24.68
CA SER A 125 7.37 2.47 25.57
C SER A 125 7.09 2.84 27.02
N ILE A 126 6.30 2.02 27.72
CA ILE A 126 5.92 2.20 29.12
C ILE A 126 6.52 1.05 29.92
N LYS A 127 7.66 1.28 30.56
CA LYS A 127 8.40 0.24 31.31
C LYS A 127 8.67 -1.00 30.45
N LYS A 128 7.90 -2.06 30.63
CA LYS A 128 8.03 -3.36 29.94
C LYS A 128 7.09 -3.51 28.76
N LEU A 129 6.22 -2.57 28.54
CA LEU A 129 5.22 -2.58 27.47
C LEU A 129 5.63 -1.60 26.37
N PHE A 130 5.74 -2.09 25.15
CA PHE A 130 5.73 -1.26 23.94
C PHE A 130 4.34 -1.34 23.32
N LEU A 131 3.75 -0.18 23.06
CA LEU A 131 2.47 0.00 22.38
C LEU A 131 2.68 0.78 21.10
N TYR A 132 2.18 0.26 20.01
CA TYR A 132 1.93 1.01 18.78
C TYR A 132 0.48 0.82 18.39
N ALA A 133 -0.21 1.92 18.14
CA ALA A 133 -1.59 1.93 17.63
C ALA A 133 -1.67 2.91 16.48
N SER A 134 -2.42 2.56 15.43
CA SER A 134 -2.74 3.48 14.35
C SER A 134 -4.17 3.31 13.88
N ALA A 135 -4.74 4.40 13.38
CA ALA A 135 -6.04 4.43 12.74
C ALA A 135 -5.97 5.31 11.50
N ASN A 136 -6.70 4.93 10.48
CA ASN A 136 -6.85 5.70 9.25
C ASN A 136 -8.31 5.75 8.82
N VAL A 137 -8.66 6.85 8.16
CA VAL A 137 -9.95 7.00 7.48
C VAL A 137 -9.71 7.67 6.13
N SER A 138 -10.42 7.19 5.11
CA SER A 138 -10.32 7.68 3.74
C SER A 138 -11.71 7.98 3.19
N PHE A 139 -11.83 9.11 2.49
CA PHE A 139 -13.02 9.63 1.85
C PHE A 139 -12.77 9.73 0.35
N PRO A 140 -12.88 8.61 -0.39
CA PRO A 140 -12.70 8.60 -1.82
C PRO A 140 -13.90 9.24 -2.52
N HIS A 141 -13.66 9.80 -3.69
CA HIS A 141 -14.69 10.21 -4.63
C HIS A 141 -14.18 10.05 -6.04
N SER A 142 -14.74 9.10 -6.77
CA SER A 142 -14.48 8.88 -8.19
C SER A 142 -15.77 8.59 -8.94
N ARG A 143 -15.77 8.84 -10.25
CA ARG A 143 -16.88 8.52 -11.12
C ARG A 143 -16.38 7.67 -12.27
N TYR A 144 -17.13 6.65 -12.62
CA TYR A 144 -16.78 5.72 -13.68
C TYR A 144 -18.02 5.16 -14.38
N PRO A 145 -17.92 4.84 -15.69
CA PRO A 145 -19.03 4.27 -16.45
C PRO A 145 -19.21 2.79 -16.09
N PHE A 146 -20.46 2.37 -15.85
CA PHE A 146 -20.82 0.97 -15.70
C PHE A 146 -22.24 0.69 -16.18
N LEU A 147 -22.38 -0.25 -17.13
CA LEU A 147 -23.65 -0.64 -17.77
C LEU A 147 -24.46 0.53 -18.35
N GLY A 148 -23.75 1.49 -18.96
CA GLY A 148 -24.37 2.67 -19.57
C GLY A 148 -24.75 3.80 -18.61
N GLU A 149 -24.51 3.63 -17.32
CA GLU A 149 -24.74 4.63 -16.28
C GLU A 149 -23.42 5.11 -15.67
N GLU A 150 -23.41 6.36 -15.17
CA GLU A 150 -22.30 6.85 -14.35
C GLU A 150 -22.48 6.40 -12.90
N ARG A 151 -21.50 5.67 -12.39
CA ARG A 151 -21.44 5.28 -10.98
C ARG A 151 -20.45 6.14 -10.21
N THR A 152 -20.72 6.29 -8.93
CA THR A 152 -19.86 7.02 -8.01
C THR A 152 -19.33 6.07 -6.93
N ALA A 153 -18.00 5.98 -6.81
CA ALA A 153 -17.33 5.38 -5.67
C ALA A 153 -17.03 6.47 -4.64
N ASN A 154 -17.72 6.43 -3.51
CA ASN A 154 -17.60 7.44 -2.44
C ASN A 154 -17.69 6.82 -1.04
N LYS A 155 -17.52 5.52 -0.94
CA LYS A 155 -17.65 4.83 0.33
C LYS A 155 -16.48 5.13 1.24
N VAL A 156 -16.78 5.77 2.37
CA VAL A 156 -15.81 5.99 3.43
C VAL A 156 -15.25 4.66 3.90
N SER A 157 -13.93 4.56 3.94
CA SER A 157 -13.21 3.42 4.48
C SER A 157 -12.40 3.82 5.71
N TRP A 158 -12.21 2.88 6.61
CA TRP A 158 -11.40 3.06 7.80
C TRP A 158 -10.68 1.78 8.16
N GLY A 159 -9.59 1.93 8.87
CA GLY A 159 -8.79 0.80 9.30
C GLY A 159 -7.96 1.15 10.52
N GLY A 160 -7.27 0.16 11.06
CA GLY A 160 -6.37 0.38 12.17
C GLY A 160 -5.48 -0.81 12.46
N ASN A 161 -4.42 -0.50 13.19
CA ASN A 161 -3.41 -1.45 13.62
C ASN A 161 -3.14 -1.29 15.11
N LEU A 162 -3.01 -2.40 15.81
CA LEU A 162 -2.57 -2.45 17.20
C LEU A 162 -1.42 -3.45 17.32
N ASN A 163 -0.29 -3.01 17.85
CA ASN A 163 0.85 -3.84 18.14
C ASN A 163 1.27 -3.64 19.60
N LEU A 164 1.21 -4.70 20.38
CA LEU A 164 1.62 -4.72 21.77
C LEU A 164 2.76 -5.72 21.96
N ASN A 165 3.84 -5.28 22.62
CA ASN A 165 4.95 -6.12 23.00
C ASN A 165 5.19 -5.96 24.49
N TYR A 166 4.98 -7.01 25.27
CA TYR A 166 5.21 -7.03 26.71
C TYR A 166 6.46 -7.87 27.05
N THR A 167 7.52 -7.19 27.46
CA THR A 167 8.77 -7.84 27.90
C THR A 167 8.70 -8.15 29.38
N LEU A 168 8.28 -9.37 29.72
CA LEU A 168 8.16 -9.81 31.10
C LEU A 168 9.51 -9.75 31.83
N ASN A 169 10.55 -10.30 31.19
CA ASN A 169 11.92 -10.32 31.68
C ASN A 169 12.91 -10.48 30.52
N LYS A 170 14.22 -10.70 30.80
CA LYS A 170 15.26 -10.86 29.77
C LYS A 170 15.04 -12.08 28.86
N GLN A 171 14.24 -13.04 29.28
CA GLN A 171 13.98 -14.28 28.54
C GLN A 171 12.67 -14.25 27.76
N TRP A 172 11.59 -13.67 28.29
CA TRP A 172 10.25 -13.81 27.78
C TRP A 172 9.68 -12.47 27.29
N THR A 173 9.21 -12.47 26.05
CA THR A 173 8.44 -11.37 25.45
C THR A 173 7.17 -11.93 24.86
N PHE A 174 6.03 -11.40 25.24
CA PHE A 174 4.71 -11.66 24.66
C PHE A 174 4.39 -10.55 23.69
N TYR A 175 3.78 -10.90 22.56
CA TYR A 175 3.38 -9.90 21.60
C TYR A 175 2.06 -10.27 20.94
N THR A 176 1.35 -9.25 20.52
CA THR A 176 0.12 -9.40 19.73
C THR A 176 0.04 -8.29 18.69
N THR A 177 -0.45 -8.64 17.52
CA THR A 177 -0.73 -7.70 16.44
C THR A 177 -2.14 -7.92 15.94
N PHE A 178 -2.93 -6.86 15.94
CA PHE A 178 -4.26 -6.86 15.36
C PHE A 178 -4.34 -5.81 14.26
N SER A 179 -4.93 -6.16 13.12
CA SER A 179 -5.25 -5.23 12.04
C SER A 179 -6.67 -5.42 11.57
N TYR A 180 -7.28 -4.32 11.18
CA TYR A 180 -8.60 -4.29 10.57
C TYR A 180 -8.62 -3.27 9.44
N ASP A 181 -9.16 -3.67 8.28
CA ASP A 181 -9.50 -2.81 7.16
C ASP A 181 -10.98 -2.98 6.86
N SER A 182 -11.74 -1.89 6.83
CA SER A 182 -13.14 -1.88 6.43
C SER A 182 -13.25 -2.12 4.92
N ARG A 183 -14.47 -2.30 4.43
CA ARG A 183 -14.73 -2.24 2.99
C ARG A 183 -14.27 -0.89 2.45
N SER A 184 -13.65 -0.91 1.27
CA SER A 184 -13.19 0.28 0.57
C SER A 184 -13.55 0.23 -0.89
N GLU A 185 -13.60 1.41 -1.50
CA GLU A 185 -13.73 1.60 -2.93
C GLU A 185 -12.56 2.46 -3.40
N TYR A 186 -11.88 2.03 -4.43
CA TYR A 186 -10.79 2.77 -5.04
C TYR A 186 -10.93 2.73 -6.56
N GLY A 187 -11.25 3.90 -7.16
CA GLY A 187 -11.58 3.96 -8.59
C GLY A 187 -12.76 3.04 -8.91
N ILE A 188 -12.51 2.05 -9.75
CA ILE A 188 -13.49 1.04 -10.17
C ILE A 188 -13.51 -0.20 -9.25
N THR A 189 -12.55 -0.29 -8.33
CA THR A 189 -12.32 -1.49 -7.52
C THR A 189 -13.02 -1.41 -6.18
N PHE A 190 -13.80 -2.43 -5.88
CA PHE A 190 -14.43 -2.65 -4.58
C PHE A 190 -13.68 -3.73 -3.80
N ILE A 191 -13.22 -3.40 -2.60
CA ILE A 191 -12.42 -4.26 -1.74
C ILE A 191 -13.23 -4.63 -0.50
N HIS A 192 -13.35 -5.92 -0.20
CA HIS A 192 -14.03 -6.37 1.01
C HIS A 192 -13.18 -6.15 2.26
N SER A 193 -13.88 -6.01 3.40
CA SER A 193 -13.22 -5.89 4.70
C SER A 193 -12.42 -7.14 5.06
N ARG A 194 -11.33 -6.92 5.77
CA ARG A 194 -10.48 -8.00 6.30
C ARG A 194 -9.98 -7.64 7.69
N ASN A 195 -9.67 -8.65 8.47
CA ASN A 195 -8.97 -8.49 9.74
C ASN A 195 -7.92 -9.59 9.89
N ARG A 196 -6.95 -9.33 10.75
CA ARG A 196 -5.95 -10.31 11.13
C ARG A 196 -5.54 -10.09 12.58
N TRP A 197 -5.52 -11.18 13.33
CA TRP A 197 -5.04 -11.16 14.70
C TRP A 197 -4.01 -12.25 14.91
N ASP A 198 -2.78 -11.83 15.26
CA ASP A 198 -1.66 -12.71 15.54
C ASP A 198 -1.27 -12.54 17.02
N VAL A 199 -0.97 -13.65 17.69
CA VAL A 199 -0.48 -13.66 19.08
C VAL A 199 0.74 -14.55 19.17
N GLY A 200 1.78 -14.07 19.83
CA GLY A 200 3.02 -14.82 19.91
C GLY A 200 3.78 -14.65 21.23
N VAL A 201 4.70 -15.56 21.43
CA VAL A 201 5.64 -15.52 22.53
C VAL A 201 7.05 -15.79 21.99
N ARG A 202 7.99 -14.96 22.43
CA ARG A 202 9.41 -15.11 22.14
C ARG A 202 10.15 -15.44 23.43
N ALA A 203 10.91 -16.51 23.40
CA ALA A 203 11.75 -16.95 24.51
C ALA A 203 13.23 -16.98 24.10
N ARG A 204 14.11 -16.51 24.97
CA ARG A 204 15.56 -16.49 24.77
C ARG A 204 16.24 -17.37 25.81
N PHE A 205 17.08 -18.31 25.37
CA PHE A 205 17.77 -19.27 26.19
C PHE A 205 19.28 -19.25 25.91
N LEU A 206 20.04 -19.98 26.68
CA LEU A 206 21.49 -20.20 26.51
C LEU A 206 22.26 -18.86 26.40
N LYS A 207 22.03 -17.93 27.34
CA LYS A 207 22.63 -16.59 27.34
C LYS A 207 22.36 -15.84 26.01
N ASN A 208 21.11 -15.86 25.52
CA ASN A 208 20.64 -15.30 24.28
C ASN A 208 21.15 -15.94 22.97
N ARG A 209 21.77 -17.14 23.06
CA ARG A 209 22.19 -17.86 21.85
C ARG A 209 21.05 -18.60 21.16
N LEU A 210 20.06 -19.07 21.91
CA LEU A 210 18.87 -19.72 21.34
C LEU A 210 17.67 -18.82 21.53
N THR A 211 17.00 -18.49 20.43
CA THR A 211 15.71 -17.78 20.42
C THR A 211 14.66 -18.73 19.86
N ALA A 212 13.60 -18.96 20.64
CA ALA A 212 12.41 -19.67 20.23
C ALA A 212 11.27 -18.61 20.07
N ASN A 213 10.57 -18.65 18.96
CA ASN A 213 9.42 -17.79 18.70
C ASN A 213 8.24 -18.66 18.26
N LEU A 214 7.20 -18.69 19.09
CA LEU A 214 5.94 -19.36 18.80
C LEU A 214 4.89 -18.30 18.50
N VAL A 215 4.20 -18.42 17.37
CA VAL A 215 3.14 -17.50 16.98
C VAL A 215 1.94 -18.27 16.45
N ALA A 216 0.75 -17.90 16.91
CA ALA A 216 -0.51 -18.25 16.31
C ALA A 216 -0.94 -17.08 15.41
N THR A 217 -1.14 -17.37 14.13
CA THR A 217 -1.47 -16.37 13.10
C THR A 217 -2.92 -16.47 12.70
N ASP A 218 -3.53 -15.33 12.41
CA ASP A 218 -4.92 -15.18 11.94
C ASP A 218 -5.94 -15.95 12.78
N ILE A 219 -5.92 -15.72 14.11
CA ILE A 219 -6.76 -16.44 15.08
C ILE A 219 -8.24 -16.29 14.73
N LEU A 220 -8.64 -15.11 14.24
CA LEU A 220 -10.03 -14.83 13.84
C LEU A 220 -10.39 -15.33 12.44
N HIS A 221 -9.43 -15.91 11.70
CA HIS A 221 -9.63 -16.42 10.32
C HIS A 221 -10.14 -15.35 9.34
N GLY A 222 -9.80 -14.08 9.57
CA GLY A 222 -10.29 -12.94 8.80
C GLY A 222 -9.38 -12.49 7.65
N ALA A 223 -8.12 -12.94 7.64
CA ALA A 223 -7.16 -12.62 6.59
C ALA A 223 -7.18 -13.61 5.42
N ASN A 224 -7.93 -14.71 5.54
CA ASN A 224 -7.90 -15.80 4.57
C ASN A 224 -8.64 -15.52 3.26
N TYR A 225 -9.41 -14.46 3.20
CA TYR A 225 -10.17 -14.10 2.02
C TYR A 225 -9.72 -12.76 1.47
N ASN A 226 -9.33 -12.77 0.20
CA ASN A 226 -9.10 -11.56 -0.56
C ASN A 226 -10.17 -11.49 -1.65
N ARG A 227 -11.11 -10.56 -1.51
CA ARG A 227 -12.21 -10.37 -2.44
C ARG A 227 -12.14 -8.97 -3.01
N LEU A 228 -11.91 -8.93 -4.31
CA LEU A 228 -11.87 -7.72 -5.12
C LEU A 228 -12.94 -7.84 -6.19
N MET A 229 -13.61 -6.74 -6.50
CA MET A 229 -14.55 -6.65 -7.61
C MET A 229 -14.30 -5.35 -8.35
N ASP A 230 -14.03 -5.43 -9.63
CA ASP A 230 -13.89 -4.31 -10.53
C ASP A 230 -15.18 -4.16 -11.34
N TYR A 231 -15.66 -2.93 -11.45
CA TYR A 231 -16.86 -2.60 -12.20
C TYR A 231 -16.51 -1.53 -13.23
N PHE A 232 -16.51 -1.89 -14.49
CA PHE A 232 -16.18 -0.92 -15.54
C PHE A 232 -16.91 -1.20 -16.83
N MET A 233 -17.42 -0.16 -17.46
CA MET A 233 -18.20 -0.23 -18.70
C MET A 233 -19.32 -1.30 -18.67
N ASN A 234 -19.13 -2.41 -19.37
CA ASN A 234 -20.12 -3.48 -19.50
C ASN A 234 -19.74 -4.77 -18.77
N MET A 235 -18.63 -4.76 -18.01
CA MET A 235 -18.15 -5.95 -17.31
C MET A 235 -17.98 -5.71 -15.81
N ALA A 236 -18.22 -6.78 -15.05
CA ALA A 236 -17.79 -6.90 -13.67
C ALA A 236 -16.83 -8.08 -13.59
N ASP A 237 -15.62 -7.83 -13.10
CA ASP A 237 -14.62 -8.85 -12.87
C ASP A 237 -14.31 -8.97 -11.39
N GLY A 238 -13.99 -10.16 -10.93
CA GLY A 238 -13.74 -10.35 -9.53
C GLY A 238 -12.75 -11.46 -9.22
N THR A 239 -11.88 -11.17 -8.29
CA THR A 239 -10.97 -12.13 -7.68
C THR A 239 -11.48 -12.53 -6.30
N ASN A 240 -11.74 -13.80 -6.10
CA ASN A 240 -12.05 -14.39 -4.80
C ASN A 240 -10.93 -15.37 -4.43
N GLY A 241 -9.83 -14.80 -3.94
CA GLY A 241 -8.67 -15.57 -3.49
C GLY A 241 -8.86 -16.05 -2.05
N LYS A 242 -8.61 -17.34 -1.81
CA LYS A 242 -8.48 -17.88 -0.47
C LYS A 242 -7.02 -18.21 -0.20
N SER A 243 -6.45 -17.58 0.82
CA SER A 243 -5.09 -17.85 1.28
C SER A 243 -5.16 -18.41 2.70
N ASP A 244 -4.39 -19.44 2.98
CA ASP A 244 -4.36 -20.00 4.33
C ASP A 244 -3.28 -19.29 5.16
N PHE A 245 -3.70 -18.27 5.92
CA PHE A 245 -2.84 -17.54 6.85
C PHE A 245 -2.97 -18.04 8.29
N ARG A 246 -4.00 -18.85 8.57
CA ARG A 246 -4.24 -19.38 9.90
C ARG A 246 -3.29 -20.52 10.21
N GLY A 247 -2.54 -20.40 11.30
CA GLY A 247 -1.63 -21.45 11.65
C GLY A 247 -0.86 -21.18 12.95
N ILE A 248 -0.08 -22.19 13.35
CA ILE A 248 0.88 -22.08 14.44
C ILE A 248 2.27 -22.29 13.86
N LYS A 249 3.16 -21.32 14.09
CA LYS A 249 4.54 -21.35 13.61
C LYS A 249 5.51 -21.30 14.78
N LEU A 250 6.40 -22.30 14.85
CA LEU A 250 7.54 -22.29 15.74
C LEU A 250 8.81 -21.99 14.92
N THR A 251 9.53 -20.97 15.33
CA THR A 251 10.83 -20.62 14.73
C THR A 251 11.91 -20.73 15.81
N LEU A 252 12.95 -21.49 15.54
CA LEU A 252 14.12 -21.62 16.39
C LEU A 252 15.32 -20.99 15.68
N ALA A 253 16.00 -20.07 16.35
CA ALA A 253 17.21 -19.43 15.84
C ALA A 253 18.35 -19.64 16.83
N TYR A 254 19.46 -20.21 16.38
CA TYR A 254 20.65 -20.44 17.20
C TYR A 254 21.84 -19.66 16.65
N THR A 255 22.45 -18.83 17.50
CA THR A 255 23.63 -18.04 17.14
C THR A 255 24.89 -18.81 17.53
N ILE A 256 25.63 -19.33 16.56
CA ILE A 256 26.82 -20.12 16.72
C ILE A 256 28.00 -19.26 17.18
N PHE A 257 28.16 -18.07 16.61
CA PHE A 257 29.26 -17.17 16.93
C PHE A 257 28.73 -15.84 17.48
N ASN A 258 29.21 -15.47 18.67
CA ASN A 258 28.88 -14.19 19.33
C ASN A 258 30.01 -13.15 19.20
N LYS A 259 30.96 -13.34 18.29
CA LYS A 259 31.97 -12.32 18.00
C LYS A 259 31.36 -11.27 17.01
N ARG A 260 31.25 -10.05 17.45
CA ARG A 260 31.10 -8.92 16.52
C ARG A 260 32.32 -8.95 15.59
N ILE A 261 32.11 -9.36 14.36
CA ILE A 261 33.09 -9.14 13.30
C ILE A 261 33.08 -7.63 13.07
N ASN A 262 34.10 -6.93 13.58
CA ASN A 262 34.36 -5.56 13.13
C ASN A 262 34.81 -5.68 11.65
N VAL A 263 33.85 -5.61 10.75
CA VAL A 263 34.14 -5.38 9.34
C VAL A 263 34.66 -3.94 9.31
N ARG A 264 36.01 -3.80 9.33
CA ARG A 264 36.62 -2.56 8.86
C ARG A 264 36.15 -2.41 7.41
N ALA A 265 35.29 -1.46 7.18
CA ALA A 265 35.02 -1.02 5.84
C ALA A 265 36.39 -0.69 5.24
N LYS A 266 36.86 -1.48 4.26
CA LYS A 266 37.96 -1.07 3.40
C LYS A 266 37.45 0.23 2.76
N GLN A 267 38.01 1.37 3.18
CA GLN A 267 37.90 2.59 2.42
C GLN A 267 38.48 2.25 1.06
N GLY A 268 37.62 2.03 0.08
CA GLY A 268 38.02 1.93 -1.32
C GLY A 268 38.73 3.23 -1.65
N ASN A 269 39.88 3.11 -2.26
CA ASN A 269 40.74 4.22 -2.67
C ASN A 269 39.90 5.12 -3.58
N SER A 270 39.39 6.20 -3.05
CA SER A 270 38.58 7.19 -3.80
C SER A 270 39.36 7.84 -4.95
N GLU A 271 40.68 7.73 -4.94
CA GLU A 271 41.55 8.19 -6.06
C GLU A 271 41.48 7.30 -7.31
N GLU A 272 41.19 6.00 -7.19
CA GLU A 272 41.04 5.13 -8.35
C GLU A 272 39.70 5.30 -9.07
N LEU A 273 38.64 5.66 -8.35
CA LEU A 273 37.29 5.91 -8.91
C LEU A 273 37.21 7.22 -9.68
N MET A 274 38.11 8.19 -9.42
CA MET A 274 38.17 9.46 -10.17
C MET A 274 38.98 9.34 -11.48
N ARG A 275 39.67 8.23 -11.71
CA ARG A 275 40.45 8.02 -12.96
C ARG A 275 39.68 7.29 -14.07
N THR A 276 38.45 6.87 -13.79
CA THR A 276 37.61 6.11 -14.75
C THR A 276 36.34 6.84 -15.15
N GLN A 277 36.27 8.17 -14.95
CA GLN A 277 35.24 9.03 -15.53
C GLN A 277 35.79 9.86 -16.69
#